data_fc10524a81b07884bd9e9d3ad34d480f
#
_entry.id   fc10524a81b07884bd9e9d3ad34d480f
#
_cell.length_a   1.000
_cell.length_b   1.000
_cell.length_c   1.000
_cell.angle_alpha   90.00
_cell.angle_beta   90.00
_cell.angle_gamma   90.00
#
_symmetry.space_group_name_H-M   'P 1'
#
loop_
_entity.id
_entity.type
_entity.pdbx_description
1 polymer ?
#
loop_
_entity_poly.entity_id
_entity_poly.type
_entity_poly.pdbx_seq_one_letter_code
_entity_poly.pdbx_strand_id
1 'polypeptide(L)'
;IAARSMSMRVACDGNEATAASAYNVSETAIIFPITPSSPMGEHCDAWAVQGRKNIFGQRVQVIEMQSEAGAMGALHGALVGGVLGTTFSSSQGLMLMIPDMCKVSGELLPGVLHVASRSVSKNTGCLYCDYSDVYTTRGTGFCYLNSHSVQEAHDLALVAHIAALESS
;
A
#
# COMPACT_ATOMS: atom_id res chain seq x y z
N ILE A 1 -25.13 -1.45 28.88
CA ILE A 1 -23.77 -1.86 29.33
C ILE A 1 -22.87 -1.72 28.13
N ALA A 2 -22.11 -0.60 28.05
CA ALA A 2 -21.14 -0.41 26.98
C ALA A 2 -20.06 -1.48 27.13
N ALA A 3 -19.91 -2.34 26.13
CA ALA A 3 -18.78 -3.26 26.03
C ALA A 3 -17.50 -2.40 25.98
N ARG A 4 -16.68 -2.47 27.02
CA ARG A 4 -15.34 -1.90 27.01
C ARG A 4 -14.59 -2.64 25.90
N SER A 5 -14.34 -1.97 24.77
CA SER A 5 -13.39 -2.44 23.80
C SER A 5 -12.04 -2.59 24.51
N MET A 6 -11.61 -3.81 24.73
CA MET A 6 -10.25 -4.06 25.20
C MET A 6 -9.31 -3.68 24.07
N SER A 7 -8.61 -2.55 24.23
CA SER A 7 -7.53 -2.21 23.32
C SER A 7 -6.40 -3.24 23.46
N MET A 8 -6.20 -4.05 22.43
CA MET A 8 -5.09 -4.99 22.40
C MET A 8 -3.83 -4.22 21.94
N ARG A 9 -2.76 -4.32 22.73
CA ARG A 9 -1.45 -3.79 22.35
C ARG A 9 -0.64 -4.89 21.69
N VAL A 10 -0.11 -4.60 20.53
CA VAL A 10 0.74 -5.52 19.76
C VAL A 10 2.08 -4.85 19.52
N ALA A 11 3.18 -5.60 19.61
CA ALA A 11 4.49 -5.15 19.20
C ALA A 11 4.68 -5.53 17.72
N CYS A 12 4.77 -4.53 16.86
CA CYS A 12 4.99 -4.70 15.42
C CYS A 12 5.77 -3.51 14.87
N ASP A 13 6.28 -3.63 13.65
CA ASP A 13 6.87 -2.50 12.93
C ASP A 13 5.85 -1.76 12.04
N GLY A 14 6.30 -0.71 11.36
CA GLY A 14 5.44 0.09 10.49
C GLY A 14 4.93 -0.68 9.27
N ASN A 15 5.72 -1.59 8.72
CA ASN A 15 5.31 -2.41 7.58
C ASN A 15 4.19 -3.38 7.96
N GLU A 16 4.34 -4.08 9.08
CA GLU A 16 3.32 -5.01 9.59
C GLU A 16 2.02 -4.26 9.94
N ALA A 17 2.14 -3.11 10.60
CA ALA A 17 1.00 -2.28 10.98
C ALA A 17 0.21 -1.79 9.75
N THR A 18 0.92 -1.29 8.73
CA THR A 18 0.33 -0.84 7.46
C THR A 18 -0.32 -2.00 6.70
N ALA A 19 0.41 -3.12 6.57
CA ALA A 19 -0.07 -4.31 5.89
C ALA A 19 -1.34 -4.87 6.54
N ALA A 20 -1.43 -4.83 7.88
CA ALA A 20 -2.60 -5.33 8.60
C ALA A 20 -3.87 -4.53 8.27
N SER A 21 -3.76 -3.20 8.17
CA SER A 21 -4.88 -2.34 7.75
C SER A 21 -5.22 -2.56 6.29
N ALA A 22 -4.22 -2.51 5.40
CA ALA A 22 -4.41 -2.69 3.96
C ALA A 22 -5.03 -4.05 3.61
N TYR A 23 -4.54 -5.15 4.22
CA TYR A 23 -5.09 -6.49 4.04
C TYR A 23 -6.56 -6.57 4.42
N ASN A 24 -6.93 -5.94 5.54
CA ASN A 24 -8.31 -6.02 6.03
C ASN A 24 -9.33 -5.37 5.09
N VAL A 25 -8.95 -4.35 4.33
CA VAL A 25 -9.86 -3.56 3.49
C VAL A 25 -9.63 -3.73 1.99
N SER A 26 -8.75 -4.63 1.58
CA SER A 26 -8.48 -4.93 0.16
C SER A 26 -8.94 -6.32 -0.21
N GLU A 27 -9.32 -6.52 -1.46
CA GLU A 27 -9.61 -7.82 -2.08
C GLU A 27 -8.38 -8.40 -2.76
N THR A 28 -7.49 -7.51 -3.25
CA THR A 28 -6.21 -7.90 -3.87
C THR A 28 -5.07 -7.01 -3.42
N ALA A 29 -3.89 -7.60 -3.26
CA ALA A 29 -2.61 -6.92 -3.11
C ALA A 29 -1.73 -7.30 -4.30
N ILE A 30 -1.41 -6.34 -5.16
CA ILE A 30 -0.62 -6.58 -6.36
C ILE A 30 0.76 -5.98 -6.13
N ILE A 31 1.78 -6.82 -6.13
CA ILE A 31 3.09 -6.48 -5.58
C ILE A 31 4.23 -6.73 -6.57
N PHE A 32 5.30 -6.00 -6.40
CA PHE A 32 6.65 -6.37 -6.80
C PHE A 32 7.60 -5.96 -5.67
N PRO A 33 8.25 -6.93 -4.98
CA PRO A 33 9.01 -6.65 -3.77
C PRO A 33 10.16 -5.69 -3.99
N ILE A 34 10.24 -4.64 -3.18
CA ILE A 34 11.35 -3.69 -3.14
C ILE A 34 11.61 -3.26 -1.70
N THR A 35 12.88 -3.32 -1.25
CA THR A 35 13.27 -2.87 0.10
C THR A 35 13.15 -1.36 0.25
N PRO A 36 12.58 -0.84 1.38
CA PRO A 36 12.15 -1.53 2.59
C PRO A 36 10.67 -1.92 2.65
N SER A 37 9.90 -1.83 1.56
CA SER A 37 8.47 -2.13 1.54
C SER A 37 8.12 -3.61 1.40
N SER A 38 9.08 -4.47 1.02
CA SER A 38 8.85 -5.91 0.80
C SER A 38 8.11 -6.61 1.94
N PRO A 39 8.40 -6.34 3.24
CA PRO A 39 7.69 -7.01 4.33
C PRO A 39 6.18 -6.79 4.33
N MET A 40 5.67 -5.68 3.78
CA MET A 40 4.22 -5.48 3.66
C MET A 40 3.57 -6.54 2.76
N GLY A 41 4.17 -6.82 1.61
CA GLY A 41 3.70 -7.87 0.70
C GLY A 41 3.87 -9.27 1.29
N GLU A 42 5.01 -9.53 1.94
CA GLU A 42 5.30 -10.80 2.61
C GLU A 42 4.28 -11.11 3.72
N HIS A 43 3.90 -10.12 4.53
CA HIS A 43 2.84 -10.29 5.53
C HIS A 43 1.49 -10.61 4.87
N CYS A 44 1.13 -9.90 3.82
CA CYS A 44 -0.12 -10.15 3.10
C CYS A 44 -0.16 -11.58 2.54
N ASP A 45 0.93 -12.05 1.93
CA ASP A 45 1.04 -13.40 1.39
C ASP A 45 0.94 -14.46 2.49
N ALA A 46 1.70 -14.28 3.58
CA ALA A 46 1.67 -15.19 4.72
C ALA A 46 0.26 -15.31 5.33
N TRP A 47 -0.45 -14.19 5.49
CA TRP A 47 -1.82 -14.21 6.02
C TRP A 47 -2.80 -14.83 5.03
N ALA A 48 -2.63 -14.60 3.74
CA ALA A 48 -3.46 -15.23 2.70
C ALA A 48 -3.27 -16.75 2.69
N VAL A 49 -2.03 -17.24 2.81
CA VAL A 49 -1.73 -18.69 2.93
C VAL A 49 -2.34 -19.28 4.19
N GLN A 50 -2.32 -18.56 5.32
CA GLN A 50 -2.96 -18.97 6.58
C GLN A 50 -4.49 -18.95 6.54
N GLY A 51 -5.09 -18.44 5.46
CA GLY A 51 -6.53 -18.37 5.30
C GLY A 51 -7.19 -17.20 6.05
N ARG A 52 -6.40 -16.19 6.46
CA ARG A 52 -6.94 -14.98 7.08
C ARG A 52 -7.93 -14.30 6.11
N LYS A 53 -9.07 -13.88 6.64
CA LYS A 53 -10.09 -13.18 5.85
C LYS A 53 -10.03 -11.69 6.09
N ASN A 54 -10.31 -10.93 5.05
CA ASN A 54 -10.55 -9.49 5.11
C ASN A 54 -11.95 -9.19 5.73
N ILE A 55 -12.31 -7.91 5.83
CA ILE A 55 -13.62 -7.50 6.39
C ILE A 55 -14.81 -7.96 5.53
N PHE A 56 -14.58 -8.31 4.26
CA PHE A 56 -15.60 -8.83 3.35
C PHE A 56 -15.78 -10.35 3.45
N GLY A 57 -15.05 -11.00 4.37
CA GLY A 57 -15.10 -12.45 4.56
C GLY A 57 -14.32 -13.26 3.51
N GLN A 58 -13.51 -12.60 2.69
CA GLN A 58 -12.72 -13.19 1.62
C GLN A 58 -11.24 -13.24 1.99
N ARG A 59 -10.50 -14.17 1.40
CA ARG A 59 -9.04 -14.19 1.44
C ARG A 59 -8.51 -13.22 0.39
N VAL A 60 -7.60 -12.33 0.78
CA VAL A 60 -6.95 -11.41 -0.15
C VAL A 60 -6.14 -12.19 -1.20
N GLN A 61 -6.31 -11.85 -2.46
CA GLN A 61 -5.45 -12.37 -3.52
C GLN A 61 -4.14 -11.57 -3.55
N VAL A 62 -3.02 -12.24 -3.32
CA VAL A 62 -1.69 -11.63 -3.44
C VAL A 62 -1.11 -12.04 -4.79
N ILE A 63 -0.78 -11.08 -5.63
CA ILE A 63 -0.30 -11.29 -7.00
C ILE A 63 1.06 -10.61 -7.14
N GLU A 64 2.10 -11.40 -7.38
CA GLU A 64 3.42 -10.87 -7.67
C GLU A 64 3.61 -10.70 -9.18
N MET A 65 4.07 -9.51 -9.57
CA MET A 65 4.33 -9.14 -10.96
C MET A 65 5.82 -9.17 -11.27
N GLN A 66 6.20 -8.82 -12.52
CA GLN A 66 7.59 -8.83 -12.96
C GLN A 66 8.31 -7.49 -12.78
N SER A 67 7.56 -6.44 -12.45
CA SER A 67 8.08 -5.09 -12.18
C SER A 67 7.04 -4.26 -11.44
N GLU A 68 7.49 -3.17 -10.84
CA GLU A 68 6.60 -2.22 -10.18
C GLU A 68 5.62 -1.56 -11.17
N ALA A 69 6.07 -1.26 -12.39
CA ALA A 69 5.19 -0.77 -13.45
C ALA A 69 4.09 -1.79 -13.78
N GLY A 70 4.45 -3.08 -13.85
CA GLY A 70 3.50 -4.17 -14.04
C GLY A 70 2.51 -4.29 -12.88
N ALA A 71 3.00 -4.13 -11.64
CA ALA A 71 2.15 -4.16 -10.44
C ALA A 71 1.13 -3.01 -10.46
N MET A 72 1.56 -1.80 -10.79
CA MET A 72 0.65 -0.65 -10.87
C MET A 72 -0.34 -0.76 -12.03
N GLY A 73 0.09 -1.25 -13.20
CA GLY A 73 -0.79 -1.51 -14.34
C GLY A 73 -1.85 -2.58 -14.05
N ALA A 74 -1.47 -3.65 -13.36
CA ALA A 74 -2.40 -4.69 -12.94
C ALA A 74 -3.37 -4.18 -11.86
N LEU A 75 -2.88 -3.34 -10.91
CA LEU A 75 -3.73 -2.66 -9.94
C LEU A 75 -4.75 -1.76 -10.64
N HIS A 76 -4.31 -0.94 -11.60
CA HIS A 76 -5.19 -0.11 -12.43
C HIS A 76 -6.31 -0.96 -13.06
N GLY A 77 -5.97 -2.07 -13.70
CA GLY A 77 -6.96 -2.97 -14.29
C GLY A 77 -7.94 -3.57 -13.26
N ALA A 78 -7.46 -3.94 -12.08
CA ALA A 78 -8.32 -4.42 -11.00
C ALA A 78 -9.31 -3.35 -10.51
N LEU A 79 -8.83 -2.12 -10.31
CA LEU A 79 -9.66 -0.98 -9.90
C LEU A 79 -10.73 -0.65 -10.95
N VAL A 80 -10.39 -0.64 -12.24
CA VAL A 80 -11.36 -0.48 -13.35
C VAL A 80 -12.41 -1.59 -13.33
N GLY A 81 -12.02 -2.81 -12.95
CA GLY A 81 -12.91 -3.95 -12.77
C GLY A 81 -13.78 -3.88 -11.50
N GLY A 82 -13.64 -2.84 -10.68
CA GLY A 82 -14.39 -2.65 -9.44
C GLY A 82 -13.86 -3.45 -8.24
N VAL A 83 -12.62 -3.94 -8.32
CA VAL A 83 -11.95 -4.68 -7.23
C VAL A 83 -11.17 -3.71 -6.36
N LEU A 84 -11.34 -3.80 -5.03
CA LEU A 84 -10.57 -3.00 -4.08
C LEU A 84 -9.15 -3.56 -3.96
N GLY A 85 -8.20 -2.82 -4.51
CA GLY A 85 -6.82 -3.25 -4.60
C GLY A 85 -5.84 -2.28 -3.94
N THR A 86 -4.68 -2.82 -3.57
CA THR A 86 -3.55 -2.06 -3.02
C THR A 86 -2.22 -2.56 -3.56
N THR A 87 -1.19 -1.74 -3.43
CA THR A 87 0.20 -2.10 -3.72
C THR A 87 1.16 -1.48 -2.71
N PHE A 88 2.36 -2.05 -2.62
CA PHE A 88 3.43 -1.61 -1.72
C PHE A 88 4.67 -1.32 -2.54
N SER A 89 5.31 -0.17 -2.34
CA SER A 89 6.48 0.20 -3.11
C SER A 89 7.44 1.13 -2.37
N SER A 90 8.52 1.48 -3.04
CA SER A 90 9.58 2.33 -2.52
C SER A 90 10.45 2.86 -3.68
N SER A 91 11.14 3.97 -3.48
CA SER A 91 12.24 4.47 -4.30
C SER A 91 11.98 4.41 -5.81
N GLN A 92 12.88 3.78 -6.57
CA GLN A 92 12.77 3.63 -8.02
C GLN A 92 11.51 2.86 -8.43
N GLY A 93 11.04 1.92 -7.59
CA GLY A 93 9.80 1.20 -7.86
C GLY A 93 8.59 2.13 -7.90
N LEU A 94 8.51 3.07 -6.97
CA LEU A 94 7.45 4.09 -6.99
C LEU A 94 7.55 4.98 -8.24
N MET A 95 8.77 5.32 -8.69
CA MET A 95 8.96 6.08 -9.92
C MET A 95 8.49 5.33 -11.17
N LEU A 96 8.69 4.01 -11.23
CA LEU A 96 8.19 3.17 -12.32
C LEU A 96 6.67 3.09 -12.38
N MET A 97 5.98 3.40 -11.29
CA MET A 97 4.52 3.42 -11.20
C MET A 97 3.90 4.71 -11.74
N ILE A 98 4.67 5.79 -11.91
CA ILE A 98 4.18 7.15 -12.25
C ILE A 98 3.20 7.17 -13.43
N PRO A 99 3.45 6.53 -14.58
CA PRO A 99 2.53 6.58 -15.72
C PRO A 99 1.12 6.07 -15.38
N ASP A 100 1.03 4.97 -14.66
CA ASP A 100 -0.26 4.40 -14.28
C ASP A 100 -0.87 5.10 -13.06
N MET A 101 -0.07 5.67 -12.16
CA MET A 101 -0.58 6.58 -11.11
C MET A 101 -1.34 7.76 -11.73
N CYS A 102 -0.80 8.38 -12.78
CA CYS A 102 -1.48 9.47 -13.48
C CYS A 102 -2.84 9.02 -14.07
N LYS A 103 -2.93 7.79 -14.56
CA LYS A 103 -4.20 7.24 -15.07
C LYS A 103 -5.19 7.00 -13.96
N VAL A 104 -4.79 6.28 -12.90
CA VAL A 104 -5.65 5.98 -11.74
C VAL A 104 -6.20 7.27 -11.14
N SER A 105 -5.35 8.28 -10.97
CA SER A 105 -5.75 9.61 -10.48
C SER A 105 -6.70 10.33 -11.46
N GLY A 106 -6.38 10.34 -12.76
CA GLY A 106 -7.21 10.99 -13.78
C GLY A 106 -8.58 10.33 -13.99
N GLU A 107 -8.68 9.04 -13.71
CA GLU A 107 -9.93 8.26 -13.79
C GLU A 107 -10.69 8.23 -12.46
N LEU A 108 -10.17 8.88 -11.42
CA LEU A 108 -10.76 8.93 -10.06
C LEU A 108 -10.98 7.52 -9.47
N LEU A 109 -10.07 6.59 -9.73
CA LEU A 109 -10.17 5.24 -9.20
C LEU A 109 -9.64 5.17 -7.75
N PRO A 110 -10.27 4.36 -6.87
CA PRO A 110 -9.93 4.29 -5.44
C PRO A 110 -8.64 3.49 -5.17
N GLY A 111 -7.54 3.86 -5.81
CA GLY A 111 -6.25 3.20 -5.64
C GLY A 111 -5.47 3.71 -4.44
N VAL A 112 -4.95 2.80 -3.61
CA VAL A 112 -4.10 3.14 -2.47
C VAL A 112 -2.75 2.46 -2.61
N LEU A 113 -1.69 3.28 -2.52
CA LEU A 113 -0.31 2.82 -2.50
C LEU A 113 0.28 3.07 -1.12
N HIS A 114 0.91 2.07 -0.54
CA HIS A 114 1.64 2.22 0.71
C HIS A 114 3.14 2.25 0.42
N VAL A 115 3.80 3.31 0.87
CA VAL A 115 5.20 3.59 0.54
C VAL A 115 6.04 3.56 1.80
N ALA A 116 6.98 2.61 1.86
CA ALA A 116 8.08 2.68 2.81
C ALA A 116 9.20 3.49 2.14
N SER A 117 9.24 4.80 2.39
CA SER A 117 10.08 5.75 1.67
C SER A 117 11.55 5.41 1.73
N ARG A 118 12.23 5.46 0.59
CA ARG A 118 13.67 5.26 0.45
C ARG A 118 14.20 6.25 -0.58
N SER A 119 15.40 6.79 -0.31
CA SER A 119 16.05 7.70 -1.24
C SER A 119 16.13 7.12 -2.65
N VAL A 120 15.87 7.96 -3.65
CA VAL A 120 16.19 7.66 -5.04
C VAL A 120 17.69 7.84 -5.20
N SER A 121 18.42 6.77 -4.91
CA SER A 121 19.84 6.83 -4.62
C SER A 121 20.70 7.37 -5.75
N LYS A 122 21.52 8.34 -5.41
CA LYS A 122 22.70 8.72 -6.20
C LYS A 122 23.88 7.77 -5.94
N ASN A 123 23.84 7.01 -4.83
CA ASN A 123 24.85 6.06 -4.42
C ASN A 123 24.26 4.65 -4.37
N THR A 124 24.90 3.70 -5.01
CA THR A 124 24.46 2.30 -5.03
C THR A 124 24.32 1.71 -3.63
N GLY A 125 23.19 1.02 -3.38
CA GLY A 125 22.94 0.29 -2.13
C GLY A 125 22.50 1.15 -0.94
N CYS A 126 22.14 2.42 -1.16
CA CYS A 126 21.63 3.27 -0.10
C CYS A 126 20.17 2.95 0.22
N LEU A 127 19.88 2.59 1.47
CA LEU A 127 18.53 2.36 1.99
C LEU A 127 18.05 3.53 2.86
N TYR A 128 18.66 4.67 2.74
CA TYR A 128 18.35 5.85 3.53
C TYR A 128 16.99 6.44 3.14
N CYS A 129 16.22 6.89 4.12
CA CYS A 129 14.96 7.57 3.89
C CYS A 129 15.21 9.09 3.77
N ASP A 130 14.80 9.68 2.65
CA ASP A 130 14.88 11.12 2.42
C ASP A 130 13.64 11.71 1.69
N TYR A 131 12.61 10.89 1.49
CA TYR A 131 11.38 11.24 0.79
C TYR A 131 11.53 11.67 -0.67
N SER A 132 12.70 11.52 -1.29
CA SER A 132 12.90 11.90 -2.70
C SER A 132 12.00 11.11 -3.66
N ASP A 133 11.66 9.88 -3.31
CA ASP A 133 10.71 9.03 -4.06
C ASP A 133 9.31 9.64 -4.10
N VAL A 134 8.70 9.97 -2.95
CA VAL A 134 7.37 10.60 -2.89
C VAL A 134 7.38 12.00 -3.51
N TYR A 135 8.43 12.80 -3.31
CA TYR A 135 8.55 14.10 -3.98
C TYR A 135 8.57 13.98 -5.50
N THR A 136 9.15 12.92 -6.04
CA THR A 136 9.18 12.68 -7.49
C THR A 136 7.79 12.40 -8.04
N THR A 137 6.90 11.78 -7.26
CA THR A 137 5.55 11.42 -7.69
C THR A 137 4.49 12.49 -7.41
N ARG A 138 4.86 13.65 -6.85
CA ARG A 138 3.93 14.72 -6.47
C ARG A 138 3.04 15.25 -7.60
N GLY A 139 3.47 15.09 -8.85
CA GLY A 139 2.72 15.53 -10.03
C GLY A 139 1.70 14.55 -10.57
N THR A 140 1.53 13.38 -9.95
CA THR A 140 0.63 12.32 -10.43
C THR A 140 -0.84 12.53 -10.10
N GLY A 141 -1.16 13.46 -9.20
CA GLY A 141 -2.52 13.73 -8.73
C GLY A 141 -2.93 12.94 -7.48
N PHE A 142 -2.09 12.03 -6.99
CA PHE A 142 -2.34 11.34 -5.72
C PHE A 142 -2.22 12.28 -4.52
N CYS A 143 -3.10 12.08 -3.54
CA CYS A 143 -2.97 12.69 -2.22
C CYS A 143 -1.97 11.90 -1.37
N TYR A 144 -1.33 12.59 -0.42
CA TYR A 144 -0.34 11.98 0.46
C TYR A 144 -0.77 12.06 1.91
N LEU A 145 -0.68 10.92 2.61
CA LEU A 145 -0.76 10.84 4.05
C LEU A 145 0.61 10.40 4.56
N ASN A 146 1.14 11.12 5.53
CA ASN A 146 2.48 10.86 6.06
C ASN A 146 2.41 10.51 7.55
N SER A 147 2.85 9.30 7.90
CA SER A 147 2.89 8.81 9.29
C SER A 147 4.28 8.99 9.89
N HIS A 148 4.35 9.27 11.18
CA HIS A 148 5.61 9.34 11.93
C HIS A 148 5.69 8.33 13.09
N SER A 149 4.66 7.51 13.27
CA SER A 149 4.64 6.45 14.27
C SER A 149 3.98 5.18 13.72
N VAL A 150 4.24 4.05 14.34
CA VAL A 150 3.65 2.75 13.97
C VAL A 150 2.12 2.79 14.08
N GLN A 151 1.59 3.44 15.12
CA GLN A 151 0.15 3.61 15.30
C GLN A 151 -0.45 4.44 14.17
N GLU A 152 0.17 5.54 13.80
CA GLU A 152 -0.30 6.36 12.68
C GLU A 152 -0.20 5.63 11.35
N ALA A 153 0.84 4.82 11.12
CA ALA A 153 0.95 4.01 9.90
C ALA A 153 -0.25 3.06 9.76
N HIS A 154 -0.67 2.43 10.88
CA HIS A 154 -1.86 1.61 10.92
C HIS A 154 -3.14 2.41 10.63
N ASP A 155 -3.34 3.52 11.32
CA ASP A 155 -4.58 4.29 11.26
C ASP A 155 -4.73 5.03 9.93
N LEU A 156 -3.66 5.68 9.45
CA LEU A 156 -3.65 6.40 8.18
C LEU A 156 -3.77 5.46 6.97
N ALA A 157 -3.29 4.22 7.07
CA ALA A 157 -3.54 3.23 6.03
C ALA A 157 -5.04 2.99 5.83
N LEU A 158 -5.81 2.85 6.91
CA LEU A 158 -7.26 2.71 6.82
C LEU A 158 -7.92 3.99 6.31
N VAL A 159 -7.50 5.15 6.83
CA VAL A 159 -8.01 6.47 6.38
C VAL A 159 -7.79 6.66 4.88
N ALA A 160 -6.63 6.26 4.34
CA ALA A 160 -6.33 6.36 2.91
C ALA A 160 -7.34 5.58 2.05
N HIS A 161 -7.68 4.35 2.44
CA HIS A 161 -8.68 3.55 1.72
C HIS A 161 -10.07 4.16 1.78
N ILE A 162 -10.50 4.65 2.95
CA ILE A 162 -11.81 5.32 3.10
C ILE A 162 -11.84 6.60 2.25
N ALA A 163 -10.82 7.44 2.34
CA ALA A 163 -10.75 8.68 1.58
C ALA A 163 -10.73 8.43 0.06
N ALA A 164 -10.00 7.41 -0.41
CA ALA A 164 -9.99 7.05 -1.82
C ALA A 164 -11.38 6.62 -2.32
N LEU A 165 -12.11 5.85 -1.54
CA LEU A 165 -13.48 5.43 -1.89
C LEU A 165 -14.49 6.57 -1.87
N GLU A 166 -14.35 7.54 -0.97
CA GLU A 166 -15.26 8.67 -0.88
C GLU A 166 -14.99 9.76 -1.93
N SER A 167 -13.79 9.78 -2.50
CA SER A 167 -13.37 10.78 -3.49
C SER A 167 -13.41 10.27 -4.94
N SER A 168 -13.76 9.02 -5.16
CA SER A 168 -13.85 8.37 -6.48
C SER A 168 -15.22 8.52 -7.15
#